data_eee0900d9cca861ba4ebab1d53362363
#
_entry.id   eee0900d9cca861ba4ebab1d53362363
#
_cell.length_a   1.000
_cell.length_b   1.000
_cell.length_c   1.000
_cell.angle_alpha   90.00
_cell.angle_beta   90.00
_cell.angle_gamma   90.00
#
_symmetry.space_group_name_H-M   'P 1'
#
loop_
_entity.id
_entity.type
_entity.pdbx_description
1 polymer ?
#
loop_
_entity_poly.entity_id
_entity_poly.type
_entity_poly.pdbx_seq_one_letter_code
_entity_poly.pdbx_strand_id
1 'polypeptide(L)'
;MFLHGKSGQNSVFLHGKNGRNICNGMINRKLDNIIANHYAQQSTALLLSGARQVGKSYAIRKYGQQNYTCFVEVNFIQQPEAIQLFRNAKSVADFLLRLSTFVQQPLVKGETLFFFDEVQVCPDILTWVKFLVESGEYRYALSGSLLGLQLKDIRSIPVGYLSEVEVFPLDFEEFVRAVGVGDATIDA
;
A
#
# COMPACT_ATOMS: atom_id res chain seq x y z
N MET A 1 -42.86 20.98 14.46
CA MET A 1 -42.47 21.92 13.41
C MET A 1 -41.12 21.46 12.88
N PHE A 2 -41.12 20.84 11.73
CA PHE A 2 -39.97 20.16 11.11
C PHE A 2 -39.13 21.15 10.33
N LEU A 3 -37.78 21.06 10.42
CA LEU A 3 -36.91 21.57 9.38
C LEU A 3 -35.79 20.56 9.11
N HIS A 4 -35.87 19.95 7.95
CA HIS A 4 -34.86 19.16 7.29
C HIS A 4 -33.75 20.08 6.79
N GLY A 5 -32.49 19.77 7.17
CA GLY A 5 -31.29 20.32 6.55
C GLY A 5 -30.64 19.27 5.63
N LYS A 6 -30.80 19.47 4.34
CA LYS A 6 -30.07 18.68 3.30
C LYS A 6 -28.64 19.17 3.21
N SER A 7 -27.67 18.29 3.46
CA SER A 7 -26.25 18.52 3.12
C SER A 7 -26.07 18.33 1.60
N GLY A 8 -25.79 19.44 0.91
CA GLY A 8 -25.50 19.44 -0.52
C GLY A 8 -24.09 18.93 -0.79
N GLN A 9 -23.98 17.88 -1.58
CA GLN A 9 -22.75 17.50 -2.24
C GLN A 9 -22.49 18.47 -3.40
N ASN A 10 -21.52 19.36 -3.26
CA ASN A 10 -21.03 20.20 -4.36
C ASN A 10 -20.02 19.42 -5.19
N SER A 11 -20.50 18.74 -6.23
CA SER A 11 -19.67 18.30 -7.34
C SER A 11 -19.43 19.48 -8.28
N VAL A 12 -18.25 20.07 -8.25
CA VAL A 12 -17.84 21.11 -9.20
C VAL A 12 -17.50 20.45 -10.53
N PHE A 13 -18.43 20.49 -11.50
CA PHE A 13 -18.14 20.15 -12.89
C PHE A 13 -17.50 21.36 -13.58
N LEU A 14 -16.19 21.31 -13.79
CA LEU A 14 -15.51 22.25 -14.68
C LEU A 14 -15.69 21.80 -16.14
N HIS A 15 -16.58 22.45 -16.87
CA HIS A 15 -16.72 22.30 -18.32
C HIS A 15 -15.60 23.11 -19.01
N GLY A 16 -14.52 22.42 -19.39
CA GLY A 16 -13.52 22.97 -20.32
C GLY A 16 -14.03 22.80 -21.76
N LYS A 17 -14.17 23.92 -22.47
CA LYS A 17 -14.49 23.96 -23.90
C LYS A 17 -13.28 23.49 -24.72
N ASN A 18 -13.01 22.22 -24.80
CA ASN A 18 -12.25 21.51 -25.83
C ASN A 18 -12.28 20.04 -25.43
N GLY A 19 -13.00 19.24 -26.19
CA GLY A 19 -13.33 17.85 -25.91
C GLY A 19 -12.15 16.87 -25.80
N ARG A 20 -11.29 17.09 -24.85
CA ARG A 20 -10.39 16.07 -24.29
C ARG A 20 -10.99 15.64 -22.98
N ASN A 21 -11.56 14.44 -22.96
CA ASN A 21 -11.84 13.75 -21.70
C ASN A 21 -10.51 13.63 -20.94
N ILE A 22 -10.25 14.56 -20.02
CA ILE A 22 -9.26 14.38 -18.98
C ILE A 22 -9.93 13.35 -18.06
N CYS A 23 -9.74 12.08 -18.38
CA CYS A 23 -10.07 10.99 -17.48
C CYS A 23 -9.40 11.29 -16.15
N ASN A 24 -10.19 11.29 -15.07
CA ASN A 24 -9.76 11.40 -13.69
C ASN A 24 -8.32 10.89 -13.52
N GLY A 25 -7.40 11.78 -13.14
CA GLY A 25 -5.94 11.64 -13.20
C GLY A 25 -5.31 10.45 -12.49
N MET A 26 -5.83 9.26 -12.72
CA MET A 26 -5.25 8.01 -12.21
C MET A 26 -4.27 7.48 -13.27
N ILE A 27 -3.00 7.74 -13.05
CA ILE A 27 -1.93 7.17 -13.87
C ILE A 27 -1.93 5.66 -13.65
N ASN A 28 -2.13 4.88 -14.72
CA ASN A 28 -1.93 3.44 -14.68
C ASN A 28 -0.44 3.16 -14.81
N ARG A 29 0.11 2.49 -13.80
CA ARG A 29 1.52 2.14 -13.75
C ARG A 29 1.73 0.66 -13.99
N LYS A 30 2.91 0.31 -14.52
CA LYS A 30 3.39 -1.09 -14.55
C LYS A 30 3.38 -1.72 -13.17
N LEU A 31 3.64 -0.90 -12.13
CA LEU A 31 3.56 -1.27 -10.72
C LEU A 31 2.18 -1.81 -10.31
N ASP A 32 1.09 -1.27 -10.85
CA ASP A 32 -0.28 -1.74 -10.53
C ASP A 32 -0.45 -3.21 -10.92
N ASN A 33 0.07 -3.61 -12.10
CA ASN A 33 0.03 -5.00 -12.55
C ASN A 33 0.96 -5.90 -11.71
N ILE A 34 2.11 -5.40 -11.29
CA ILE A 34 3.04 -6.16 -10.42
C ILE A 34 2.37 -6.48 -9.10
N ILE A 35 1.72 -5.50 -8.46
CA ILE A 35 0.99 -5.70 -7.21
C ILE A 35 -0.16 -6.71 -7.39
N ALA A 36 -0.96 -6.54 -8.45
CA ALA A 36 -2.08 -7.44 -8.73
C ALA A 36 -1.62 -8.88 -8.96
N ASN A 37 -0.57 -9.08 -9.76
CA ASN A 37 0.00 -10.40 -10.02
C ASN A 37 0.59 -11.04 -8.75
N HIS A 38 1.25 -10.26 -7.89
CA HIS A 38 1.76 -10.75 -6.62
C HIS A 38 0.65 -11.36 -5.78
N TYR A 39 -0.42 -10.62 -5.49
CA TYR A 39 -1.49 -11.12 -4.63
C TYR A 39 -2.38 -12.18 -5.28
N ALA A 40 -2.39 -12.30 -6.62
CA ALA A 40 -3.07 -13.38 -7.32
C ALA A 40 -2.30 -14.72 -7.25
N GLN A 41 -0.98 -14.68 -7.17
CA GLN A 41 -0.12 -15.86 -7.31
C GLN A 41 0.61 -16.26 -6.02
N GLN A 42 0.78 -15.33 -5.07
CA GLN A 42 1.63 -15.53 -3.90
C GLN A 42 0.89 -15.20 -2.60
N SER A 43 1.28 -15.89 -1.52
CA SER A 43 0.81 -15.61 -0.17
C SER A 43 1.83 -14.81 0.67
N THR A 44 3.01 -14.52 0.13
CA THR A 44 4.05 -13.74 0.80
C THR A 44 3.63 -12.29 0.99
N ALA A 45 4.23 -11.61 1.96
CA ALA A 45 4.09 -10.17 2.08
C ALA A 45 4.81 -9.46 0.93
N LEU A 46 4.27 -8.34 0.46
CA LEU A 46 4.87 -7.52 -0.59
C LEU A 46 5.59 -6.31 0.04
N LEU A 47 6.88 -6.16 -0.24
CA LEU A 47 7.65 -4.98 0.13
C LEU A 47 7.95 -4.14 -1.10
N LEU A 48 7.48 -2.89 -1.09
CA LEU A 48 7.87 -1.89 -2.08
C LEU A 48 9.01 -1.03 -1.53
N SER A 49 10.20 -1.20 -2.09
CA SER A 49 11.38 -0.38 -1.79
C SER A 49 11.62 0.67 -2.89
N GLY A 50 12.45 1.67 -2.63
CA GLY A 50 12.83 2.69 -3.61
C GLY A 50 12.80 4.11 -3.07
N ALA A 51 13.13 5.10 -3.92
CA ALA A 51 13.22 6.50 -3.55
C ALA A 51 11.93 7.06 -2.94
N ARG A 52 12.04 8.18 -2.23
CA ARG A 52 10.85 8.92 -1.76
C ARG A 52 10.07 9.48 -2.95
N GLN A 53 8.73 9.56 -2.79
CA GLN A 53 7.80 10.18 -3.74
C GLN A 53 7.68 9.49 -5.12
N VAL A 54 8.14 8.24 -5.26
CA VAL A 54 7.98 7.47 -6.51
C VAL A 54 6.62 6.76 -6.63
N GLY A 55 5.70 6.95 -5.65
CA GLY A 55 4.33 6.45 -5.72
C GLY A 55 4.08 5.11 -5.03
N LYS A 56 5.01 4.59 -4.20
CA LYS A 56 4.87 3.31 -3.48
C LYS A 56 3.56 3.22 -2.68
N SER A 57 3.40 4.12 -1.71
CA SER A 57 2.24 4.15 -0.81
C SER A 57 0.93 4.39 -1.56
N TYR A 58 0.97 5.22 -2.61
CA TYR A 58 -0.18 5.45 -3.47
C TYR A 58 -0.66 4.17 -4.17
N ALA A 59 0.26 3.40 -4.76
CA ALA A 59 -0.07 2.18 -5.48
C ALA A 59 -0.67 1.11 -4.55
N ILE A 60 -0.11 0.94 -3.34
CA ILE A 60 -0.65 0.00 -2.34
C ILE A 60 -2.03 0.44 -1.87
N ARG A 61 -2.24 1.73 -1.56
CA ARG A 61 -3.56 2.26 -1.15
C ARG A 61 -4.61 2.04 -2.24
N LYS A 62 -4.28 2.38 -3.49
CA LYS A 62 -5.15 2.15 -4.65
C LYS A 62 -5.55 0.69 -4.74
N TYR A 63 -4.59 -0.22 -4.71
CA TYR A 63 -4.84 -1.65 -4.81
C TYR A 63 -5.65 -2.17 -3.61
N GLY A 64 -5.25 -1.83 -2.39
CA GLY A 64 -5.90 -2.29 -1.16
C GLY A 64 -7.35 -1.87 -1.07
N GLN A 65 -7.64 -0.60 -1.35
CA GLN A 65 -9.00 -0.05 -1.32
C GLN A 65 -9.92 -0.63 -2.41
N GLN A 66 -9.36 -1.08 -3.53
CA GLN A 66 -10.15 -1.67 -4.62
C GLN A 66 -10.39 -3.17 -4.47
N ASN A 67 -9.51 -3.89 -3.77
CA ASN A 67 -9.52 -5.35 -3.80
C ASN A 67 -9.76 -6.02 -2.44
N TYR A 68 -9.82 -5.25 -1.34
CA TYR A 68 -10.06 -5.79 0.00
C TYR A 68 -11.23 -5.11 0.68
N THR A 69 -12.02 -5.89 1.41
CA THR A 69 -13.14 -5.37 2.21
C THR A 69 -12.65 -4.46 3.34
N CYS A 70 -11.47 -4.80 3.90
CA CYS A 70 -10.84 -4.02 4.96
C CYS A 70 -9.38 -3.70 4.56
N PHE A 71 -9.07 -2.42 4.50
CA PHE A 71 -7.71 -1.92 4.26
C PHE A 71 -7.23 -1.15 5.49
N VAL A 72 -6.17 -1.64 6.11
CA VAL A 72 -5.59 -1.08 7.33
C VAL A 72 -4.21 -0.53 7.01
N GLU A 73 -4.04 0.78 7.12
CA GLU A 73 -2.74 1.43 6.95
C GLU A 73 -2.19 1.88 8.31
N VAL A 74 -0.93 1.55 8.56
CA VAL A 74 -0.14 2.01 9.70
C VAL A 74 1.14 2.65 9.17
N ASN A 75 1.23 3.98 9.32
CA ASN A 75 2.43 4.73 8.93
C ASN A 75 3.29 5.02 10.16
N PHE A 76 4.48 4.44 10.24
CA PHE A 76 5.34 4.53 11.43
C PHE A 76 5.93 5.93 11.69
N ILE A 77 5.95 6.82 10.69
CA ILE A 77 6.33 8.23 10.89
C ILE A 77 5.17 9.01 11.49
N GLN A 78 3.94 8.78 10.99
CA GLN A 78 2.76 9.51 11.45
C GLN A 78 2.20 8.96 12.76
N GLN A 79 2.41 7.67 13.02
CA GLN A 79 1.90 6.92 14.16
C GLN A 79 3.05 6.20 14.90
N PRO A 80 3.99 6.95 15.51
CA PRO A 80 5.17 6.35 16.16
C PRO A 80 4.80 5.44 17.35
N GLU A 81 3.62 5.63 17.95
CA GLU A 81 3.08 4.75 18.99
C GLU A 81 2.83 3.32 18.50
N ALA A 82 2.57 3.14 17.20
CA ALA A 82 2.39 1.82 16.60
C ALA A 82 3.66 0.94 16.71
N ILE A 83 4.85 1.54 16.81
CA ILE A 83 6.11 0.81 16.98
C ILE A 83 6.08 -0.04 18.25
N GLN A 84 5.42 0.43 19.31
CA GLN A 84 5.31 -0.30 20.58
C GLN A 84 4.48 -1.59 20.46
N LEU A 85 3.59 -1.69 19.47
CA LEU A 85 2.82 -2.92 19.20
C LEU A 85 3.77 -4.08 18.89
N PHE A 86 4.79 -3.82 18.05
CA PHE A 86 5.78 -4.82 17.66
C PHE A 86 6.74 -5.18 18.78
N ARG A 87 7.21 -4.20 19.55
CA ARG A 87 8.18 -4.40 20.63
C ARG A 87 7.58 -5.16 21.81
N ASN A 88 6.31 -4.92 22.10
CA ASN A 88 5.65 -5.47 23.30
C ASN A 88 4.86 -6.75 23.01
N ALA A 89 4.71 -7.16 21.76
CA ALA A 89 3.97 -8.37 21.39
C ALA A 89 4.76 -9.63 21.78
N LYS A 90 4.07 -10.59 22.38
CA LYS A 90 4.65 -11.87 22.83
C LYS A 90 4.34 -13.02 21.87
N SER A 91 3.34 -12.85 21.00
CA SER A 91 2.90 -13.82 20.01
C SER A 91 2.18 -13.11 18.87
N VAL A 92 1.95 -13.80 17.74
CA VAL A 92 1.13 -13.27 16.62
C VAL A 92 -0.28 -12.92 17.10
N ALA A 93 -0.90 -13.78 17.89
CA ALA A 93 -2.24 -13.53 18.43
C ALA A 93 -2.29 -12.26 19.31
N ASP A 94 -1.30 -12.08 20.20
CA ASP A 94 -1.17 -10.88 21.03
C ASP A 94 -0.93 -9.64 20.18
N PHE A 95 -0.08 -9.74 19.15
CA PHE A 95 0.16 -8.64 18.21
C PHE A 95 -1.13 -8.25 17.45
N LEU A 96 -1.83 -9.22 16.87
CA LEU A 96 -3.06 -8.97 16.10
C LEU A 96 -4.18 -8.39 16.99
N LEU A 97 -4.28 -8.85 18.24
CA LEU A 97 -5.22 -8.29 19.22
C LEU A 97 -4.91 -6.81 19.52
N ARG A 98 -3.65 -6.49 19.77
CA ARG A 98 -3.20 -5.09 20.01
C ARG A 98 -3.43 -4.23 18.77
N LEU A 99 -3.11 -4.76 17.58
CA LEU A 99 -3.29 -4.06 16.32
C LEU A 99 -4.78 -3.79 16.05
N SER A 100 -5.67 -4.76 16.28
CA SER A 100 -7.11 -4.56 16.12
C SER A 100 -7.66 -3.47 17.06
N THR A 101 -7.16 -3.43 18.30
CA THR A 101 -7.52 -2.37 19.25
C THR A 101 -6.98 -1.01 18.82
N PHE A 102 -5.77 -0.97 18.29
CA PHE A 102 -5.14 0.27 17.82
C PHE A 102 -5.86 0.88 16.62
N VAL A 103 -6.24 0.07 15.63
CA VAL A 103 -6.87 0.55 14.39
C VAL A 103 -8.38 0.82 14.54
N GLN A 104 -9.00 0.36 15.61
CA GLN A 104 -10.42 0.59 15.97
C GLN A 104 -11.41 0.24 14.84
N GLN A 105 -11.08 -0.77 14.02
CA GLN A 105 -11.95 -1.25 12.96
C GLN A 105 -11.97 -2.78 12.95
N PRO A 106 -13.09 -3.39 12.49
CA PRO A 106 -13.20 -4.84 12.42
C PRO A 106 -12.21 -5.41 11.40
N LEU A 107 -11.52 -6.47 11.78
CA LEU A 107 -10.63 -7.22 10.91
C LEU A 107 -11.34 -8.47 10.41
N VAL A 108 -11.38 -8.66 9.09
CA VAL A 108 -12.00 -9.82 8.46
C VAL A 108 -10.91 -10.72 7.90
N LYS A 109 -10.83 -11.95 8.40
CA LYS A 109 -9.82 -12.94 7.94
C LYS A 109 -9.99 -13.21 6.45
N GLY A 110 -8.88 -13.23 5.72
CA GLY A 110 -8.86 -13.42 4.27
C GLY A 110 -9.24 -12.17 3.45
N GLU A 111 -9.91 -11.18 4.05
CA GLU A 111 -10.42 -9.99 3.36
C GLU A 111 -9.77 -8.68 3.85
N THR A 112 -8.76 -8.77 4.70
CA THR A 112 -8.02 -7.61 5.21
C THR A 112 -6.62 -7.57 4.61
N LEU A 113 -6.24 -6.41 4.06
CA LEU A 113 -4.86 -6.07 3.71
C LEU A 113 -4.30 -5.09 4.74
N PHE A 114 -3.26 -5.49 5.45
CA PHE A 114 -2.46 -4.59 6.27
C PHE A 114 -1.37 -3.94 5.43
N PHE A 115 -1.25 -2.63 5.52
CA PHE A 115 -0.20 -1.86 4.90
C PHE A 115 0.63 -1.15 5.97
N PHE A 116 1.89 -1.55 6.08
CA PHE A 116 2.88 -0.92 6.97
C PHE A 116 3.77 0.01 6.15
N ASP A 117 3.59 1.31 6.32
CA ASP A 117 4.33 2.33 5.59
C ASP A 117 5.49 2.88 6.41
N GLU A 118 6.57 3.28 5.71
CA GLU A 118 7.81 3.81 6.31
C GLU A 118 8.49 2.82 7.26
N VAL A 119 8.56 1.53 6.87
CA VAL A 119 9.05 0.44 7.73
C VAL A 119 10.52 0.57 8.14
N GLN A 120 11.33 1.44 7.50
CA GLN A 120 12.68 1.73 7.96
C GLN A 120 12.72 2.39 9.35
N VAL A 121 11.60 2.97 9.81
CA VAL A 121 11.48 3.53 11.16
C VAL A 121 11.18 2.44 12.21
N CYS A 122 10.62 1.31 11.77
CA CYS A 122 10.29 0.16 12.61
C CYS A 122 10.84 -1.15 12.00
N PRO A 123 12.16 -1.39 12.03
CA PRO A 123 12.75 -2.59 11.43
C PRO A 123 12.25 -3.90 12.05
N ASP A 124 11.75 -3.85 13.28
CA ASP A 124 11.19 -5.00 14.00
C ASP A 124 10.07 -5.69 13.22
N ILE A 125 9.32 -4.94 12.36
CA ILE A 125 8.26 -5.51 11.50
C ILE A 125 8.79 -6.62 10.59
N LEU A 126 10.01 -6.48 10.08
CA LEU A 126 10.58 -7.47 9.16
C LEU A 126 10.82 -8.81 9.84
N THR A 127 11.11 -8.82 11.14
CA THR A 127 11.19 -10.04 11.94
C THR A 127 9.81 -10.68 12.13
N TRP A 128 8.77 -9.86 12.29
CA TRP A 128 7.40 -10.33 12.48
C TRP A 128 6.74 -10.85 11.20
N VAL A 129 7.14 -10.35 10.02
CA VAL A 129 6.52 -10.69 8.73
C VAL A 129 6.42 -12.21 8.52
N LYS A 130 7.48 -12.98 8.86
CA LYS A 130 7.44 -14.43 8.76
C LYS A 130 6.23 -15.00 9.51
N PHE A 131 6.10 -14.69 10.78
CA PHE A 131 5.05 -15.23 11.65
C PHE A 131 3.65 -14.75 11.24
N LEU A 132 3.55 -13.51 10.76
CA LEU A 132 2.31 -12.94 10.27
C LEU A 132 1.83 -13.65 8.99
N VAL A 133 2.73 -13.91 8.06
CA VAL A 133 2.42 -14.64 6.82
C VAL A 133 2.11 -16.11 7.12
N GLU A 134 2.86 -16.76 8.00
CA GLU A 134 2.60 -18.15 8.42
C GLU A 134 1.22 -18.33 9.07
N SER A 135 0.71 -17.31 9.76
CA SER A 135 -0.64 -17.38 10.34
C SER A 135 -1.74 -17.51 9.28
N GLY A 136 -1.50 -17.02 8.06
CA GLY A 136 -2.43 -17.11 6.93
C GLY A 136 -3.73 -16.33 7.11
N GLU A 137 -3.87 -15.54 8.19
CA GLU A 137 -5.14 -14.88 8.51
C GLU A 137 -5.39 -13.65 7.64
N TYR A 138 -4.33 -12.92 7.27
CA TYR A 138 -4.41 -11.64 6.56
C TYR A 138 -3.35 -11.53 5.48
N ARG A 139 -3.46 -10.52 4.64
CA ARG A 139 -2.45 -10.13 3.66
C ARG A 139 -1.66 -8.92 4.14
N TYR A 140 -0.40 -8.81 3.71
CA TYR A 140 0.51 -7.79 4.20
C TYR A 140 1.24 -7.12 3.05
N ALA A 141 1.25 -5.80 3.08
CA ALA A 141 2.06 -4.94 2.23
C ALA A 141 2.96 -4.07 3.10
N LEU A 142 4.16 -3.81 2.65
CA LEU A 142 5.13 -2.95 3.32
C LEU A 142 5.68 -1.94 2.32
N SER A 143 6.01 -0.74 2.78
CA SER A 143 6.80 0.19 1.97
C SER A 143 7.84 0.92 2.82
N GLY A 144 8.94 1.29 2.16
CA GLY A 144 9.97 2.08 2.80
C GLY A 144 10.89 2.78 1.82
N SER A 145 11.45 3.91 2.25
CA SER A 145 12.48 4.63 1.51
C SER A 145 13.86 4.17 1.96
N LEU A 146 14.80 4.03 1.01
CA LEU A 146 16.21 3.65 1.28
C LEU A 146 16.41 2.26 1.91
N LEU A 147 15.41 1.38 1.84
CA LEU A 147 15.47 0.04 2.42
C LEU A 147 16.63 -0.80 1.85
N GLY A 148 17.00 -0.60 0.59
CA GLY A 148 18.12 -1.34 -0.01
C GLY A 148 19.47 -1.15 0.67
N LEU A 149 19.68 -0.06 1.40
CA LEU A 149 20.89 0.17 2.19
C LEU A 149 20.77 -0.42 3.60
N GLN A 150 19.59 -0.38 4.20
CA GLN A 150 19.35 -0.85 5.57
C GLN A 150 19.04 -2.35 5.66
N LEU A 151 18.48 -2.96 4.60
CA LEU A 151 18.22 -4.39 4.57
C LEU A 151 19.51 -5.23 4.59
N LYS A 152 20.63 -4.68 4.11
CA LYS A 152 21.95 -5.35 4.20
C LYS A 152 22.44 -5.51 5.65
N ASP A 153 21.97 -4.64 6.55
CA ASP A 153 22.32 -4.66 7.97
C ASP A 153 21.31 -5.46 8.82
N ILE A 154 20.16 -5.81 8.26
CA ILE A 154 19.13 -6.61 8.94
C ILE A 154 19.53 -8.08 8.88
N ARG A 155 19.88 -8.64 10.04
CA ARG A 155 20.40 -10.00 10.23
C ARG A 155 19.48 -11.14 9.74
N SER A 156 18.21 -10.87 9.35
CA SER A 156 17.31 -11.87 8.79
C SER A 156 16.15 -11.24 8.01
N ILE A 157 16.35 -11.05 6.72
CA ILE A 157 15.20 -10.93 5.81
C ILE A 157 14.56 -12.33 5.76
N PRO A 158 13.27 -12.46 6.04
CA PRO A 158 12.62 -13.77 6.04
C PRO A 158 12.46 -14.27 4.59
N VAL A 159 13.48 -14.99 4.11
CA VAL A 159 13.48 -15.60 2.78
C VAL A 159 12.24 -16.50 2.65
N GLY A 160 11.48 -16.33 1.55
CA GLY A 160 10.25 -17.09 1.30
C GLY A 160 8.96 -16.52 1.91
N TYR A 161 9.04 -15.47 2.75
CA TYR A 161 7.88 -14.81 3.35
C TYR A 161 7.68 -13.37 2.90
N LEU A 162 8.69 -12.79 2.27
CA LEU A 162 8.70 -11.42 1.79
C LEU A 162 9.18 -11.40 0.35
N SER A 163 8.38 -10.81 -0.52
CA SER A 163 8.74 -10.50 -1.92
C SER A 163 9.04 -9.02 -2.02
N GLU A 164 10.25 -8.68 -2.45
CA GLU A 164 10.66 -7.29 -2.63
C GLU A 164 10.53 -6.86 -4.08
N VAL A 165 9.99 -5.66 -4.28
CA VAL A 165 9.92 -4.98 -5.58
C VAL A 165 10.49 -3.58 -5.43
N GLU A 166 11.54 -3.28 -6.18
CA GLU A 166 12.10 -1.94 -6.24
C GLU A 166 11.26 -1.06 -7.18
N VAL A 167 10.83 0.10 -6.66
CA VAL A 167 9.97 1.03 -7.38
C VAL A 167 10.78 2.24 -7.84
N PHE A 168 10.78 2.46 -9.13
CA PHE A 168 11.41 3.58 -9.80
C PHE A 168 10.38 4.70 -10.08
N PRO A 169 10.83 5.94 -10.39
CA PRO A 169 9.96 6.97 -10.95
C PRO A 169 9.24 6.48 -12.20
N LEU A 170 8.26 7.26 -12.70
CA LEU A 170 7.61 6.97 -13.98
C LEU A 170 8.67 6.80 -15.07
N ASP A 171 8.58 5.71 -15.81
CA ASP A 171 9.36 5.59 -17.04
C ASP A 171 8.77 6.46 -18.16
N PHE A 172 9.49 6.55 -19.27
CA PHE A 172 9.06 7.39 -20.39
C PHE A 172 7.69 6.97 -20.95
N GLU A 173 7.43 5.68 -21.05
CA GLU A 173 6.17 5.12 -21.54
C GLU A 173 5.00 5.44 -20.59
N GLU A 174 5.19 5.23 -19.29
CA GLU A 174 4.21 5.59 -18.27
C GLU A 174 3.90 7.11 -18.29
N PHE A 175 4.95 7.92 -18.46
CA PHE A 175 4.81 9.37 -18.53
C PHE A 175 4.02 9.82 -19.76
N VAL A 176 4.37 9.35 -20.96
CA VAL A 176 3.68 9.78 -22.20
C VAL A 176 2.23 9.31 -22.22
N ARG A 177 1.92 8.14 -21.69
CA ARG A 177 0.54 7.69 -21.48
C ARG A 177 -0.20 8.60 -20.48
N ALA A 178 0.44 8.99 -19.40
CA ALA A 178 -0.16 9.89 -18.41
C ALA A 178 -0.51 11.27 -18.96
N VAL A 179 0.26 11.78 -19.95
CA VAL A 179 -0.03 13.04 -20.63
C VAL A 179 -0.96 12.88 -21.83
N GLY A 180 -1.48 11.68 -22.09
CA GLY A 180 -2.53 11.41 -23.07
C GLY A 180 -2.04 11.09 -24.48
N VAL A 181 -0.79 10.68 -24.64
CA VAL A 181 -0.26 10.13 -25.91
C VAL A 181 -0.83 8.71 -26.10
N GLY A 182 -1.44 8.46 -27.24
CA GLY A 182 -2.04 7.16 -27.54
C GLY A 182 -0.99 6.07 -27.82
N ASP A 183 -1.34 4.81 -27.49
CA ASP A 183 -0.44 3.65 -27.61
C ASP A 183 0.14 3.50 -29.04
N ALA A 184 -0.63 3.77 -30.08
CA ALA A 184 -0.17 3.72 -31.47
C ALA A 184 1.02 4.66 -31.79
N THR A 185 1.26 5.68 -30.98
CA THR A 185 2.40 6.61 -31.12
C THR A 185 3.60 6.17 -30.28
N ILE A 186 3.37 5.35 -29.27
CA ILE A 186 4.40 4.86 -28.36
C ILE A 186 5.11 3.64 -28.96
N ASP A 187 4.37 2.82 -29.73
CA ASP A 187 4.86 1.58 -30.34
C ASP A 187 5.51 1.80 -31.72
N ALA A 188 5.57 3.03 -32.24
CA ALA A 188 6.18 3.41 -33.52
C ALA A 188 7.63 3.86 -33.35
#